data_b99e9e5818453d8f619670c2610132d0
#
_entry.id   b99e9e5818453d8f619670c2610132d0
#
_cell.length_a   1.000
_cell.length_b   1.000
_cell.length_c   1.000
_cell.angle_alpha   90.00
_cell.angle_beta   90.00
_cell.angle_gamma   90.00
#
_symmetry.space_group_name_H-M   'P 1'
#
loop_
_entity.id
_entity.type
_entity.pdbx_description
1 polymer ?
#
loop_
_entity_poly.entity_id
_entity_poly.type
_entity_poly.pdbx_seq_one_letter_code
_entity_poly.pdbx_strand_id
1 'polypeptide(L)'
;IPISKESMPNHITAARDSILNYISKTKNTSIVKGKMIFLQGNPKLSKTGNILTGRLSGIVAHHVPNYLTKNRLPTFETNCIDDWENKVDSIVDETLSENMTLISGIPPWVQMYFEKLKEKTGKQIKDVFPNFDLFIYGGVNYHPYKRVFEKLIGRKVDGVELYPASEGFIAYQDSQKKEGM
;
A
#
# COMPACT_ATOMS: atom_id res chain seq x y z
N ILE A 1 16.90 13.89 3.97
CA ILE A 1 16.88 13.62 5.42
C ILE A 1 17.61 12.30 5.62
N PRO A 2 18.63 12.21 6.49
CA PRO A 2 19.30 10.96 6.79
C PRO A 2 18.39 10.05 7.64
N ILE A 3 18.34 8.77 7.25
CA ILE A 3 17.65 7.73 8.02
C ILE A 3 18.72 6.82 8.59
N SER A 4 18.79 6.72 9.91
CA SER A 4 19.78 5.89 10.58
C SER A 4 19.32 4.42 10.61
N LYS A 5 20.28 3.51 10.83
CA LYS A 5 19.98 2.09 11.02
C LYS A 5 19.09 1.84 12.24
N GLU A 6 19.23 2.68 13.27
CA GLU A 6 18.45 2.61 14.50
C GLU A 6 17.01 3.08 14.32
N SER A 7 16.75 4.03 13.39
CA SER A 7 15.39 4.53 13.13
C SER A 7 14.59 3.62 12.18
N MET A 8 15.25 2.86 11.31
CA MET A 8 14.59 2.00 10.33
C MET A 8 13.64 0.96 10.96
N PRO A 9 13.99 0.26 12.08
CA PRO A 9 13.07 -0.68 12.72
C PRO A 9 11.74 -0.05 13.15
N ASN A 10 11.70 1.24 13.48
CA ASN A 10 10.47 1.93 13.88
C ASN A 10 9.45 1.96 12.74
N HIS A 11 9.89 2.20 11.51
CA HIS A 11 8.99 2.19 10.33
C HIS A 11 8.38 0.80 10.10
N ILE A 12 9.20 -0.25 10.19
CA ILE A 12 8.74 -1.64 9.99
C ILE A 12 7.81 -2.07 11.11
N THR A 13 8.19 -1.79 12.36
CA THR A 13 7.40 -2.16 13.54
C THR A 13 6.06 -1.44 13.55
N ALA A 14 6.04 -0.13 13.33
CA ALA A 14 4.79 0.64 13.32
C ALA A 14 3.84 0.22 12.18
N ALA A 15 4.37 -0.04 10.98
CA ALA A 15 3.56 -0.57 9.87
C ALA A 15 2.98 -1.95 10.19
N ARG A 16 3.76 -2.85 10.79
CA ARG A 16 3.28 -4.15 11.27
C ARG A 16 2.23 -3.99 12.36
N ASP A 17 2.49 -3.14 13.34
CA ASP A 17 1.61 -2.95 14.49
C ASP A 17 0.28 -2.32 14.11
N SER A 18 0.23 -1.48 13.07
CA SER A 18 -1.04 -0.97 12.51
C SER A 18 -1.93 -2.10 11.96
N ILE A 19 -1.34 -3.08 11.25
CA ILE A 19 -2.05 -4.26 10.74
C ILE A 19 -2.49 -5.17 11.90
N LEU A 20 -1.62 -5.42 12.86
CA LEU A 20 -1.93 -6.25 14.04
C LEU A 20 -3.03 -5.61 14.90
N ASN A 21 -2.99 -4.28 15.07
CA ASN A 21 -4.05 -3.55 15.77
C ASN A 21 -5.38 -3.67 15.04
N TYR A 22 -5.40 -3.48 13.70
CA TYR A 22 -6.60 -3.68 12.89
C TYR A 22 -7.17 -5.08 13.09
N ILE A 23 -6.36 -6.14 12.96
CA ILE A 23 -6.79 -7.53 13.18
C ILE A 23 -7.31 -7.73 14.60
N SER A 24 -6.62 -7.19 15.61
CA SER A 24 -7.03 -7.31 17.02
C SER A 24 -8.40 -6.70 17.27
N LYS A 25 -8.68 -5.55 16.67
CA LYS A 25 -9.95 -4.81 16.85
C LYS A 25 -11.11 -5.38 16.03
N THR A 26 -10.85 -5.79 14.79
CA THR A 26 -11.89 -6.24 13.86
C THR A 26 -12.07 -7.76 13.84
N LYS A 27 -11.07 -8.52 14.32
CA LYS A 27 -10.95 -9.98 14.21
C LYS A 27 -10.83 -10.46 12.75
N ASN A 28 -10.66 -9.55 11.79
CA ASN A 28 -10.49 -9.89 10.38
C ASN A 28 -9.05 -10.32 10.08
N THR A 29 -8.82 -11.63 10.06
CA THR A 29 -7.53 -12.23 9.68
C THR A 29 -7.44 -12.55 8.19
N SER A 30 -8.53 -12.36 7.42
CA SER A 30 -8.55 -12.66 5.98
C SER A 30 -7.59 -11.80 5.18
N ILE A 31 -7.35 -10.57 5.67
CA ILE A 31 -6.49 -9.58 5.01
C ILE A 31 -5.03 -10.06 4.79
N VAL A 32 -4.55 -11.02 5.56
CA VAL A 32 -3.19 -11.57 5.40
C VAL A 32 -3.16 -12.94 4.72
N LYS A 33 -4.30 -13.46 4.29
CA LYS A 33 -4.39 -14.78 3.64
C LYS A 33 -4.23 -14.74 2.11
N GLY A 34 -4.35 -13.56 1.52
CA GLY A 34 -4.19 -13.32 0.09
C GLY A 34 -2.97 -12.47 -0.24
N LYS A 35 -3.02 -11.84 -1.41
CA LYS A 35 -1.97 -10.92 -1.87
C LYS A 35 -2.16 -9.53 -1.29
N MET A 36 -1.05 -8.94 -0.90
CA MET A 36 -0.96 -7.57 -0.43
C MET A 36 -0.31 -6.72 -1.51
N ILE A 37 -1.03 -5.77 -2.07
CA ILE A 37 -0.53 -4.88 -3.12
C ILE A 37 -0.01 -3.59 -2.49
N PHE A 38 1.25 -3.25 -2.80
CA PHE A 38 1.90 -2.02 -2.32
C PHE A 38 2.24 -1.12 -3.50
N LEU A 39 1.44 -0.08 -3.71
CA LEU A 39 1.73 0.95 -4.71
C LEU A 39 2.72 1.96 -4.13
N GLN A 40 3.94 1.89 -4.61
CA GLN A 40 5.04 2.71 -4.11
C GLN A 40 5.87 3.30 -5.24
N GLY A 41 6.70 4.30 -4.92
CA GLY A 41 7.69 4.82 -5.85
C GLY A 41 8.76 3.79 -6.20
N ASN A 42 9.60 4.12 -7.20
CA ASN A 42 10.72 3.25 -7.61
C ASN A 42 11.60 2.91 -6.39
N PRO A 43 11.81 1.62 -6.07
CA PRO A 43 12.61 1.19 -4.93
C PRO A 43 14.12 1.19 -5.20
N LYS A 44 14.55 1.48 -6.42
CA LYS A 44 15.99 1.60 -6.72
C LYS A 44 16.61 2.70 -5.88
N LEU A 45 17.73 2.38 -5.25
CA LEU A 45 18.52 3.34 -4.50
C LEU A 45 19.66 3.85 -5.40
N SER A 46 19.88 5.15 -5.39
CA SER A 46 21.07 5.78 -5.96
C SER A 46 22.16 5.91 -4.91
N LYS A 47 23.37 6.24 -5.33
CA LYS A 47 24.51 6.40 -4.45
C LYS A 47 25.06 7.82 -4.58
N THR A 48 25.13 8.54 -3.47
CA THR A 48 25.76 9.86 -3.40
C THR A 48 26.96 9.74 -2.46
N GLY A 49 28.16 9.69 -3.04
CA GLY A 49 29.36 9.28 -2.32
C GLY A 49 29.21 7.84 -1.79
N ASN A 50 29.31 7.65 -0.49
CA ASN A 50 29.13 6.35 0.19
C ASN A 50 27.73 6.15 0.78
N ILE A 51 26.79 7.08 0.55
CA ILE A 51 25.47 7.05 1.14
C ILE A 51 24.45 6.61 0.09
N LEU A 52 23.63 5.59 0.43
CA LEU A 52 22.48 5.19 -0.37
C LEU A 52 21.35 6.21 -0.18
N THR A 53 20.77 6.65 -1.30
CA THR A 53 19.71 7.67 -1.34
C THR A 53 18.51 7.15 -2.13
N GLY A 54 17.31 7.50 -1.67
CA GLY A 54 16.07 7.10 -2.34
C GLY A 54 14.85 7.66 -1.64
N ARG A 55 13.68 7.34 -2.16
CA ARG A 55 12.41 7.64 -1.47
C ARG A 55 12.27 6.76 -0.24
N LEU A 56 11.62 7.25 0.82
CA LEU A 56 11.41 6.49 2.06
C LEU A 56 10.78 5.11 1.78
N SER A 57 9.72 5.04 0.97
CA SER A 57 9.07 3.78 0.62
C SER A 57 10.01 2.79 -0.08
N GLY A 58 10.91 3.29 -0.93
CA GLY A 58 11.95 2.49 -1.57
C GLY A 58 12.99 1.97 -0.56
N ILE A 59 13.46 2.83 0.33
CA ILE A 59 14.40 2.44 1.39
C ILE A 59 13.77 1.37 2.30
N VAL A 60 12.54 1.60 2.78
CA VAL A 60 11.81 0.64 3.64
C VAL A 60 11.61 -0.70 2.92
N ALA A 61 11.38 -0.69 1.60
CA ALA A 61 11.16 -1.91 0.82
C ALA A 61 12.33 -2.90 0.91
N HIS A 62 13.58 -2.40 1.08
CA HIS A 62 14.77 -3.24 1.25
C HIS A 62 14.91 -3.86 2.65
N HIS A 63 14.10 -3.40 3.62
CA HIS A 63 14.13 -3.87 5.00
C HIS A 63 12.91 -4.74 5.36
N VAL A 64 12.01 -4.99 4.41
CA VAL A 64 10.84 -5.86 4.65
C VAL A 64 11.31 -7.30 4.89
N PRO A 65 10.86 -7.97 5.96
CA PRO A 65 11.22 -9.36 6.25
C PRO A 65 10.81 -10.32 5.12
N ASN A 66 11.67 -11.29 4.80
CA ASN A 66 11.45 -12.23 3.70
C ASN A 66 10.13 -13.01 3.77
N TYR A 67 9.63 -13.30 4.98
CA TYR A 67 8.36 -14.02 5.14
C TYR A 67 7.14 -13.20 4.67
N LEU A 68 7.26 -11.86 4.59
CA LEU A 68 6.22 -10.99 4.07
C LEU A 68 6.31 -10.79 2.54
N THR A 69 7.46 -11.07 1.94
CA THR A 69 7.67 -10.80 0.50
C THR A 69 6.90 -11.75 -0.38
N LYS A 70 6.65 -12.99 0.06
CA LYS A 70 5.94 -14.03 -0.72
C LYS A 70 4.53 -13.62 -1.15
N ASN A 71 3.83 -12.86 -0.32
CA ASN A 71 2.45 -12.42 -0.59
C ASN A 71 2.37 -10.97 -1.02
N ARG A 72 3.51 -10.34 -1.29
CA ARG A 72 3.59 -8.93 -1.68
C ARG A 72 3.66 -8.77 -3.19
N LEU A 73 2.86 -7.85 -3.72
CA LEU A 73 2.85 -7.41 -5.11
C LEU A 73 2.91 -5.87 -5.17
N PRO A 74 3.30 -5.28 -6.28
CA PRO A 74 3.90 -5.93 -7.44
C PRO A 74 5.33 -6.40 -7.15
N THR A 75 5.90 -7.13 -8.12
CA THR A 75 7.31 -7.56 -8.07
C THR A 75 8.27 -6.36 -7.97
N PHE A 76 9.52 -6.64 -7.61
CA PHE A 76 10.56 -5.61 -7.55
C PHE A 76 10.80 -5.00 -8.93
N GLU A 77 10.81 -5.81 -9.97
CA GLU A 77 11.01 -5.42 -11.37
C GLU A 77 9.92 -4.44 -11.82
N THR A 78 8.67 -4.77 -11.60
CA THR A 78 7.53 -3.90 -11.90
C THR A 78 7.59 -2.59 -11.09
N ASN A 79 7.96 -2.66 -9.82
CA ASN A 79 8.15 -1.47 -9.00
C ASN A 79 9.28 -0.55 -9.49
N CYS A 80 10.26 -1.08 -10.23
CA CYS A 80 11.37 -0.32 -10.79
C CYS A 80 11.04 0.42 -12.10
N ILE A 81 9.86 0.24 -12.66
CA ILE A 81 9.40 1.03 -13.82
C ILE A 81 9.26 2.49 -13.39
N ASP A 82 9.93 3.39 -14.11
CA ASP A 82 9.96 4.82 -13.75
C ASP A 82 8.72 5.55 -14.26
N ASP A 83 8.29 5.26 -15.50
CA ASP A 83 7.07 5.82 -16.05
C ASP A 83 5.84 5.25 -15.33
N TRP A 84 5.04 6.16 -14.75
CA TRP A 84 3.94 5.75 -13.88
C TRP A 84 2.80 5.08 -14.64
N GLU A 85 2.50 5.49 -15.86
CA GLU A 85 1.40 4.90 -16.66
C GLU A 85 1.76 3.47 -17.07
N ASN A 86 2.96 3.26 -17.62
CA ASN A 86 3.47 1.92 -17.94
C ASN A 86 3.57 1.03 -16.69
N LYS A 87 3.95 1.62 -15.56
CA LYS A 87 4.01 0.91 -14.28
C LYS A 87 2.63 0.44 -13.83
N VAL A 88 1.62 1.31 -13.89
CA VAL A 88 0.24 0.95 -13.48
C VAL A 88 -0.31 -0.15 -14.38
N ASP A 89 -0.09 -0.08 -15.69
CA ASP A 89 -0.51 -1.13 -16.62
C ASP A 89 0.16 -2.47 -16.29
N SER A 90 1.46 -2.46 -16.03
CA SER A 90 2.20 -3.67 -15.60
C SER A 90 1.70 -4.23 -14.26
N ILE A 91 1.35 -3.36 -13.30
CA ILE A 91 0.77 -3.78 -12.01
C ILE A 91 -0.59 -4.42 -12.23
N VAL A 92 -1.42 -3.86 -13.10
CA VAL A 92 -2.73 -4.44 -13.45
C VAL A 92 -2.55 -5.84 -14.03
N ASP A 93 -1.62 -6.01 -14.98
CA ASP A 93 -1.37 -7.31 -15.61
C ASP A 93 -0.88 -8.36 -14.61
N GLU A 94 0.00 -7.94 -13.70
CA GLU A 94 0.57 -8.83 -12.67
C GLU A 94 -0.45 -9.24 -11.60
N THR A 95 -1.45 -8.40 -11.33
CA THR A 95 -2.34 -8.58 -10.19
C THR A 95 -3.75 -9.05 -10.54
N LEU A 96 -4.16 -8.94 -11.81
CA LEU A 96 -5.55 -9.17 -12.25
C LEU A 96 -6.09 -10.57 -11.89
N SER A 97 -5.24 -11.59 -11.90
CA SER A 97 -5.60 -12.99 -11.57
C SER A 97 -5.36 -13.37 -10.11
N GLU A 98 -4.89 -12.43 -9.32
CA GLU A 98 -4.48 -12.69 -7.94
C GLU A 98 -5.62 -12.44 -6.95
N ASN A 99 -5.55 -13.09 -5.80
CA ASN A 99 -6.48 -12.87 -4.70
C ASN A 99 -6.00 -11.70 -3.83
N MET A 100 -6.28 -10.46 -4.27
CA MET A 100 -5.95 -9.29 -3.46
C MET A 100 -6.87 -9.20 -2.24
N THR A 101 -6.27 -9.07 -1.06
CA THR A 101 -6.99 -8.88 0.22
C THR A 101 -6.71 -7.53 0.87
N LEU A 102 -5.56 -6.94 0.56
CA LEU A 102 -5.10 -5.66 1.08
C LEU A 102 -4.39 -4.87 -0.02
N ILE A 103 -4.67 -3.57 -0.06
CA ILE A 103 -3.89 -2.63 -0.86
C ILE A 103 -3.35 -1.51 0.01
N SER A 104 -2.10 -1.10 -0.24
CA SER A 104 -1.47 0.05 0.41
C SER A 104 -0.90 1.01 -0.63
N GLY A 105 -1.17 2.29 -0.46
CA GLY A 105 -0.66 3.33 -1.35
C GLY A 105 -1.29 4.69 -1.08
N ILE A 106 -0.71 5.74 -1.65
CA ILE A 106 -1.36 7.05 -1.61
C ILE A 106 -2.65 7.03 -2.44
N PRO A 107 -3.73 7.64 -1.98
CA PRO A 107 -5.03 7.62 -2.66
C PRO A 107 -5.00 7.89 -4.16
N PRO A 108 -4.32 8.93 -4.69
CA PRO A 108 -4.31 9.15 -6.15
C PRO A 108 -3.71 7.98 -6.95
N TRP A 109 -2.69 7.29 -6.45
CA TRP A 109 -2.12 6.14 -7.16
C TRP A 109 -3.03 4.92 -7.14
N VAL A 110 -3.68 4.68 -6.00
CA VAL A 110 -4.66 3.58 -5.88
C VAL A 110 -5.88 3.87 -6.75
N GLN A 111 -6.33 5.14 -6.86
CA GLN A 111 -7.40 5.53 -7.77
C GLN A 111 -7.05 5.20 -9.21
N MET A 112 -5.89 5.62 -9.71
CA MET A 112 -5.43 5.33 -11.07
C MET A 112 -5.39 3.83 -11.34
N TYR A 113 -4.87 3.04 -10.40
CA TYR A 113 -4.85 1.58 -10.51
C TYR A 113 -6.26 0.98 -10.60
N PHE A 114 -7.20 1.43 -9.77
CA PHE A 114 -8.58 0.96 -9.83
C PHE A 114 -9.31 1.39 -11.10
N GLU A 115 -9.05 2.59 -11.60
CA GLU A 115 -9.58 3.07 -12.88
C GLU A 115 -9.08 2.22 -14.05
N LYS A 116 -7.78 1.89 -14.09
CA LYS A 116 -7.20 1.00 -15.11
C LYS A 116 -7.76 -0.42 -15.03
N LEU A 117 -7.90 -0.99 -13.82
CA LEU A 117 -8.57 -2.28 -13.63
C LEU A 117 -9.99 -2.28 -14.17
N LYS A 118 -10.76 -1.21 -13.88
CA LYS A 118 -12.14 -1.07 -14.37
C LYS A 118 -12.18 -0.90 -15.88
N GLU A 119 -11.29 -0.11 -16.46
CA GLU A 119 -11.16 0.05 -17.91
C GLU A 119 -10.89 -1.30 -18.58
N LYS A 120 -9.93 -2.08 -18.06
CA LYS A 120 -9.54 -3.37 -18.63
C LYS A 120 -10.59 -4.47 -18.46
N THR A 121 -11.34 -4.46 -17.35
CA THR A 121 -12.27 -5.55 -17.00
C THR A 121 -13.74 -5.23 -17.23
N GLY A 122 -14.10 -3.96 -17.30
CA GLY A 122 -15.50 -3.50 -17.27
C GLY A 122 -16.22 -3.72 -15.93
N LYS A 123 -15.49 -4.17 -14.87
CA LYS A 123 -16.06 -4.59 -13.59
C LYS A 123 -15.74 -3.59 -12.47
N GLN A 124 -16.51 -3.63 -11.39
CA GLN A 124 -16.14 -2.97 -10.14
C GLN A 124 -15.04 -3.76 -9.42
N ILE A 125 -14.28 -3.09 -8.58
CA ILE A 125 -13.14 -3.71 -7.88
C ILE A 125 -13.58 -4.87 -6.98
N LYS A 126 -14.76 -4.79 -6.36
CA LYS A 126 -15.34 -5.90 -5.57
C LYS A 126 -15.57 -7.18 -6.38
N ASP A 127 -15.81 -7.06 -7.71
CA ASP A 127 -16.08 -8.18 -8.60
C ASP A 127 -14.76 -8.76 -9.17
N VAL A 128 -13.70 -7.93 -9.23
CA VAL A 128 -12.34 -8.36 -9.59
C VAL A 128 -11.65 -9.00 -8.38
N PHE A 129 -11.77 -8.35 -7.22
CA PHE A 129 -11.16 -8.78 -5.96
C PHE A 129 -12.21 -8.94 -4.85
N PRO A 130 -12.95 -10.04 -4.83
CA PRO A 130 -14.05 -10.23 -3.87
C PRO A 130 -13.59 -10.28 -2.41
N ASN A 131 -12.32 -10.62 -2.16
CA ASN A 131 -11.72 -10.70 -0.83
C ASN A 131 -10.94 -9.45 -0.41
N PHE A 132 -11.05 -8.35 -1.17
CA PHE A 132 -10.39 -7.08 -0.84
C PHE A 132 -11.11 -6.39 0.33
N ASP A 133 -10.52 -6.40 1.51
CA ASP A 133 -11.14 -5.94 2.75
C ASP A 133 -10.45 -4.74 3.41
N LEU A 134 -9.18 -4.47 3.07
CA LEU A 134 -8.43 -3.39 3.75
C LEU A 134 -7.66 -2.50 2.77
N PHE A 135 -7.91 -1.19 2.88
CA PHE A 135 -7.13 -0.14 2.24
C PHE A 135 -6.27 0.60 3.25
N ILE A 136 -4.95 0.50 3.13
CA ILE A 136 -3.99 1.25 3.96
C ILE A 136 -3.50 2.46 3.16
N TYR A 137 -3.71 3.65 3.68
CA TYR A 137 -3.40 4.88 2.97
C TYR A 137 -2.70 5.91 3.88
N GLY A 138 -2.14 6.94 3.26
CA GLY A 138 -1.50 8.05 3.94
C GLY A 138 -0.86 9.02 2.95
N GLY A 139 -0.16 10.02 3.46
CA GLY A 139 0.56 11.00 2.64
C GLY A 139 -0.29 12.14 2.07
N VAL A 140 -1.60 11.92 1.91
CA VAL A 140 -2.56 12.95 1.50
C VAL A 140 -3.90 12.74 2.21
N ASN A 141 -4.69 13.81 2.33
CA ASN A 141 -6.05 13.71 2.87
C ASN A 141 -6.92 12.78 1.99
N TYR A 142 -7.51 11.76 2.58
CA TYR A 142 -8.34 10.79 1.87
C TYR A 142 -9.76 11.30 1.56
N HIS A 143 -10.28 12.25 2.33
CA HIS A 143 -11.67 12.70 2.21
C HIS A 143 -12.10 13.10 0.78
N PRO A 144 -11.30 13.81 -0.04
CA PRO A 144 -11.68 14.12 -1.42
C PRO A 144 -11.83 12.89 -2.32
N TYR A 145 -11.15 11.80 -2.02
CA TYR A 145 -11.13 10.57 -2.81
C TYR A 145 -12.25 9.59 -2.44
N LYS A 146 -12.81 9.69 -1.26
CA LYS A 146 -13.74 8.72 -0.68
C LYS A 146 -14.90 8.34 -1.61
N ARG A 147 -15.62 9.33 -2.14
CA ARG A 147 -16.76 9.07 -3.04
C ARG A 147 -16.38 8.36 -4.32
N VAL A 148 -15.21 8.69 -4.87
CA VAL A 148 -14.66 8.04 -6.07
C VAL A 148 -14.32 6.58 -5.76
N PHE A 149 -13.68 6.31 -4.63
CA PHE A 149 -13.34 4.97 -4.18
C PHE A 149 -14.59 4.12 -3.92
N GLU A 150 -15.60 4.64 -3.24
CA GLU A 150 -16.87 3.94 -3.01
C GLU A 150 -17.52 3.51 -4.33
N LYS A 151 -17.48 4.39 -5.35
CA LYS A 151 -18.01 4.11 -6.69
C LYS A 151 -17.16 3.10 -7.48
N LEU A 152 -15.84 3.19 -7.40
CA LEU A 152 -14.92 2.26 -8.08
C LEU A 152 -14.96 0.87 -7.44
N ILE A 153 -14.93 0.81 -6.12
CA ILE A 153 -14.92 -0.45 -5.37
C ILE A 153 -16.29 -1.13 -5.45
N GLY A 154 -17.38 -0.37 -5.30
CA GLY A 154 -18.76 -0.88 -5.33
C GLY A 154 -19.25 -1.50 -4.03
N ARG A 155 -18.46 -1.40 -2.95
CA ARG A 155 -18.81 -1.75 -1.57
C ARG A 155 -17.96 -0.96 -0.59
N LYS A 156 -18.35 -0.95 0.68
CA LYS A 156 -17.51 -0.42 1.75
C LYS A 156 -16.33 -1.37 1.99
N VAL A 157 -15.15 -0.78 2.17
CA VAL A 157 -13.90 -1.45 2.54
C VAL A 157 -13.33 -0.67 3.73
N ASP A 158 -12.76 -1.37 4.69
CA ASP A 158 -12.15 -0.73 5.84
C ASP A 158 -10.89 0.03 5.43
N GLY A 159 -10.65 1.14 6.11
CA GLY A 159 -9.47 1.98 5.90
C GLY A 159 -8.59 2.05 7.14
N VAL A 160 -7.28 2.09 6.95
CA VAL A 160 -6.31 2.44 7.99
C VAL A 160 -5.42 3.55 7.48
N GLU A 161 -5.54 4.72 8.11
CA GLU A 161 -4.68 5.85 7.80
C GLU A 161 -3.33 5.71 8.50
N LEU A 162 -2.25 5.99 7.77
CA LEU A 162 -0.88 6.00 8.28
C LEU A 162 -0.28 7.39 8.09
N TYR A 163 0.54 7.80 9.05
CA TYR A 163 1.34 9.01 8.94
C TYR A 163 2.85 8.68 9.06
N PRO A 164 3.43 8.06 8.01
CA PRO A 164 4.89 7.91 7.92
C PRO A 164 5.51 9.21 7.42
N ALA A 165 6.64 9.58 8.00
CA ALA A 165 7.50 10.68 7.54
C ALA A 165 8.95 10.20 7.47
N SER A 166 9.82 10.94 6.75
CA SER A 166 11.26 10.58 6.69
C SER A 166 11.92 10.70 8.05
N GLU A 167 11.38 11.54 8.92
CA GLU A 167 11.83 11.78 10.28
C GLU A 167 11.46 10.65 11.24
N GLY A 168 10.44 9.87 10.92
CA GLY A 168 9.94 8.76 11.73
C GLY A 168 8.51 8.38 11.38
N PHE A 169 8.05 7.25 11.88
CA PHE A 169 6.64 6.87 11.79
C PHE A 169 5.87 7.56 12.93
N ILE A 170 5.00 8.51 12.60
CA ILE A 170 4.40 9.43 13.58
C ILE A 170 3.15 8.81 14.22
N ALA A 171 2.22 8.30 13.40
CA ALA A 171 0.95 7.78 13.88
C ALA A 171 0.30 6.80 12.88
N TYR A 172 -0.68 6.04 13.36
CA TYR A 172 -1.63 5.28 12.55
C TYR A 172 -3.01 5.28 13.20
N GLN A 173 -4.03 5.12 12.38
CA GLN A 173 -5.41 4.97 12.84
C GLN A 173 -5.56 3.69 13.66
N ASP A 174 -6.04 3.80 14.89
CA ASP A 174 -6.14 2.70 15.85
C ASP A 174 -7.55 2.10 15.97
N SER A 175 -8.55 2.68 15.28
CA SER A 175 -9.95 2.30 15.43
C SER A 175 -10.73 2.46 14.12
N GLN A 176 -11.70 1.58 13.88
CA GLN A 176 -12.68 1.70 12.80
C GLN A 176 -13.96 2.45 13.20
N LYS A 177 -14.06 2.93 14.46
CA LYS A 177 -15.22 3.69 14.95
C LYS A 177 -15.31 5.11 14.38
N LYS A 178 -14.15 5.69 14.07
CA LYS A 178 -14.01 6.98 13.37
C LYS A 178 -13.10 6.77 12.18
N GLU A 179 -13.33 7.53 11.14
CA GLU A 179 -12.49 7.53 9.96
C GLU A 179 -11.33 8.51 10.17
N GLY A 180 -10.14 8.06 9.81
CA GLY A 180 -8.91 8.83 9.96
C GLY A 180 -8.32 8.80 11.38
N MET A 181 -7.27 9.59 11.56
CA MET A 181 -6.57 9.81 12.84
C MET A 181 -7.16 10.98 13.59
#